data_6936ee0e58a8294dea9f91966c9d9e29
#
_entry.id   6936ee0e58a8294dea9f91966c9d9e29
#
_cell.length_a   1.000
_cell.length_b   1.000
_cell.length_c   1.000
_cell.angle_alpha   90.00
_cell.angle_beta   90.00
_cell.angle_gamma   90.00
#
_symmetry.space_group_name_H-M   'P 1'
#
loop_
_entity.id
_entity.type
_entity.pdbx_description
1 polymer ?
#
loop_
_entity_poly.entity_id
_entity_poly.type
_entity_poly.pdbx_seq_one_letter_code
_entity_poly.pdbx_strand_id
1 'polypeptide(L)'
;MADSISDLQKDTFYWQRLLRLAGYYHGAIDGIPGNGTRNGTERWSTDADRYKMETGCFDERTERNISTLLPEAQKAARQWFKLARNEAVNQGYEAKIICGTRTYAEQNDLYRQRPKVTNARGGQSWHNFGLAWDFGIFQ
;
A
#
# COMPACT_ATOMS: atom_id res chain seq x y z
N MET A 1 0.34 -7.57 -9.53
CA MET A 1 0.35 -6.97 -8.20
C MET A 1 0.82 -5.53 -8.29
N ALA A 2 0.25 -4.61 -7.51
CA ALA A 2 0.72 -3.22 -7.50
C ALA A 2 2.13 -3.18 -6.91
N ASP A 3 3.12 -2.90 -7.75
CA ASP A 3 4.53 -2.86 -7.34
C ASP A 3 4.97 -1.47 -6.96
N SER A 4 4.17 -0.45 -7.30
CA SER A 4 4.51 0.95 -7.03
C SER A 4 3.26 1.82 -6.98
N ILE A 5 3.42 3.02 -6.45
CA ILE A 5 2.35 4.02 -6.41
C ILE A 5 1.85 4.38 -7.82
N SER A 6 2.72 4.35 -8.83
CA SER A 6 2.31 4.63 -10.21
C SER A 6 1.27 3.63 -10.72
N ASP A 7 1.33 2.38 -10.28
CA ASP A 7 0.32 1.37 -10.63
C ASP A 7 -1.05 1.72 -10.06
N LEU A 8 -1.10 2.31 -8.87
CA LEU A 8 -2.35 2.77 -8.24
C LEU A 8 -2.95 3.97 -8.97
N GLN A 9 -2.11 4.79 -9.59
CA GLN A 9 -2.52 6.02 -10.28
C GLN A 9 -3.02 5.78 -11.71
N LYS A 10 -2.82 4.57 -12.26
CA LYS A 10 -3.26 4.24 -13.63
C LYS A 10 -4.77 4.32 -13.80
N ASP A 11 -5.52 3.98 -12.77
CA ASP A 11 -6.97 4.12 -12.73
C ASP A 11 -7.32 5.33 -11.87
N THR A 12 -7.73 6.44 -12.48
CA THR A 12 -8.01 7.67 -11.76
C THR A 12 -9.18 7.52 -10.79
N PHE A 13 -10.21 6.73 -11.11
CA PHE A 13 -11.29 6.46 -10.17
C PHE A 13 -10.76 5.81 -8.88
N TYR A 14 -9.95 4.79 -9.03
CA TYR A 14 -9.36 4.07 -7.89
C TYR A 14 -8.44 4.99 -7.09
N TRP A 15 -7.59 5.74 -7.77
CA TRP A 15 -6.68 6.68 -7.12
C TRP A 15 -7.43 7.76 -6.32
N GLN A 16 -8.49 8.32 -6.89
CA GLN A 16 -9.36 9.28 -6.18
C GLN A 16 -9.99 8.67 -4.93
N ARG A 17 -10.39 7.40 -4.99
CA ARG A 17 -10.92 6.69 -3.81
C ARG A 17 -9.87 6.56 -2.71
N LEU A 18 -8.65 6.21 -3.06
CA LEU A 18 -7.55 6.13 -2.09
C LEU A 18 -7.23 7.51 -1.51
N LEU A 19 -7.18 8.54 -2.34
CA LEU A 19 -6.95 9.92 -1.88
C LEU A 19 -8.06 10.39 -0.93
N ARG A 20 -9.31 10.07 -1.24
CA ARG A 20 -10.45 10.39 -0.35
C ARG A 20 -10.31 9.65 0.98
N LEU A 21 -10.00 8.39 0.96
CA LEU A 21 -9.84 7.58 2.16
C LEU A 21 -8.71 8.12 3.03
N ALA A 22 -7.63 8.58 2.42
CA ALA A 22 -6.50 9.20 3.12
C ALA A 22 -6.79 10.62 3.62
N GLY A 23 -7.91 11.22 3.20
CA GLY A 23 -8.29 12.59 3.60
C GLY A 23 -7.69 13.69 2.73
N TYR A 24 -7.14 13.35 1.57
CA TYR A 24 -6.47 14.31 0.67
C TYR A 24 -7.33 14.79 -0.49
N TYR A 25 -8.53 14.22 -0.65
CA TYR A 25 -9.43 14.56 -1.76
C TYR A 25 -10.87 14.59 -1.28
N HIS A 26 -11.56 15.68 -1.57
CA HIS A 26 -12.95 15.90 -1.15
C HIS A 26 -13.90 16.14 -2.34
N GLY A 27 -13.38 16.04 -3.57
CA GLY A 27 -14.18 16.22 -4.78
C GLY A 27 -14.91 14.94 -5.21
N ALA A 28 -15.54 15.01 -6.35
CA ALA A 28 -16.26 13.87 -6.93
C ALA A 28 -15.29 12.77 -7.40
N ILE A 29 -15.70 11.52 -7.22
CA ILE A 29 -15.00 10.38 -7.81
C ILE A 29 -15.48 10.26 -9.26
N ASP A 30 -14.83 10.96 -10.17
CA ASP A 30 -15.28 11.11 -11.57
C ASP A 30 -14.27 10.57 -12.60
N GLY A 31 -13.11 10.10 -12.15
CA GLY A 31 -12.06 9.59 -13.04
C GLY A 31 -11.33 10.68 -13.82
N ILE A 32 -11.54 11.95 -13.48
CA ILE A 32 -10.91 13.09 -14.16
C ILE A 32 -9.80 13.66 -13.27
N PRO A 33 -8.53 13.63 -13.72
CA PRO A 33 -7.41 14.12 -12.90
C PRO A 33 -7.33 15.64 -12.92
N GLY A 34 -8.22 16.31 -12.21
CA GLY A 34 -8.25 17.78 -12.08
C GLY A 34 -7.31 18.29 -10.97
N ASN A 35 -7.44 19.59 -10.65
CA ASN A 35 -6.59 20.24 -9.65
C ASN A 35 -6.70 19.61 -8.27
N GLY A 36 -7.90 19.22 -7.86
CA GLY A 36 -8.11 18.55 -6.58
C GLY A 36 -7.38 17.22 -6.48
N THR A 37 -7.41 16.43 -7.57
CA THR A 37 -6.69 15.15 -7.65
C THR A 37 -5.18 15.40 -7.60
N ARG A 38 -4.67 16.37 -8.34
CA ARG A 38 -3.24 16.70 -8.36
C ARG A 38 -2.76 17.19 -6.98
N ASN A 39 -3.53 18.06 -6.35
CA ASN A 39 -3.20 18.56 -5.00
C ASN A 39 -3.21 17.43 -3.96
N GLY A 40 -4.17 16.53 -4.05
CA GLY A 40 -4.23 15.35 -3.19
C GLY A 40 -3.04 14.42 -3.38
N THR A 41 -2.64 14.20 -4.64
CA THR A 41 -1.47 13.38 -4.98
C THR A 41 -0.19 14.00 -4.39
N GLU A 42 -0.04 15.31 -4.48
CA GLU A 42 1.10 16.03 -3.92
C GLU A 42 1.14 15.91 -2.39
N ARG A 43 0.01 16.07 -1.73
CA ARG A 43 -0.08 15.91 -0.27
C ARG A 43 0.25 14.48 0.16
N TRP A 44 -0.21 13.49 -0.58
CA TRP A 44 0.16 12.08 -0.33
C TRP A 44 1.67 11.92 -0.35
N SER A 45 2.33 12.40 -1.41
CA SER A 45 3.78 12.29 -1.56
C SER A 45 4.52 13.00 -0.44
N THR A 46 4.09 14.21 -0.08
CA THR A 46 4.71 15.00 0.99
C THR A 46 4.62 14.29 2.34
N ASP A 47 3.44 13.77 2.69
CA ASP A 47 3.25 13.08 3.97
C ASP A 47 3.99 11.73 3.98
N ALA A 48 3.97 10.99 2.87
CA ALA A 48 4.69 9.72 2.76
C ALA A 48 6.21 9.93 2.94
N ASP A 49 6.77 10.95 2.31
CA ASP A 49 8.20 11.27 2.46
C ASP A 49 8.55 11.66 3.89
N ARG A 50 7.69 12.48 4.52
CA ARG A 50 7.88 12.89 5.91
C ARG A 50 7.87 11.68 6.84
N TYR A 51 6.92 10.79 6.71
CA TYR A 51 6.82 9.59 7.55
C TYR A 51 8.00 8.64 7.33
N LYS A 52 8.47 8.54 6.09
CA LYS A 52 9.67 7.76 5.78
C LYS A 52 10.90 8.32 6.48
N MET A 53 11.06 9.63 6.49
CA MET A 53 12.17 10.28 7.21
C MET A 53 12.08 10.06 8.72
N GLU A 54 10.87 10.08 9.27
CA GLU A 54 10.65 9.92 10.71
C GLU A 54 10.81 8.47 11.19
N THR A 55 10.43 7.50 10.37
CA THR A 55 10.30 6.10 10.80
C THR A 55 11.29 5.14 10.14
N GLY A 56 12.05 5.58 9.16
CA GLY A 56 13.14 4.82 8.56
C GLY A 56 12.85 4.27 7.18
N CYS A 57 13.93 3.83 6.53
CA CYS A 57 13.93 3.29 5.18
C CYS A 57 14.52 1.88 5.20
N PHE A 58 13.96 0.98 4.42
CA PHE A 58 14.32 -0.44 4.43
C PHE A 58 14.76 -0.90 3.03
N ASP A 59 14.77 -2.22 2.80
CA ASP A 59 15.17 -2.78 1.53
C ASP A 59 14.18 -2.41 0.40
N GLU A 60 14.64 -2.53 -0.83
CA GLU A 60 13.88 -2.09 -2.02
C GLU A 60 12.50 -2.76 -2.12
N ARG A 61 12.42 -4.07 -1.92
CA ARG A 61 11.15 -4.81 -2.00
C ARG A 61 10.16 -4.33 -0.94
N THR A 62 10.63 -4.19 0.31
CA THR A 62 9.81 -3.69 1.41
C THR A 62 9.33 -2.26 1.13
N GLU A 63 10.23 -1.39 0.65
CA GLU A 63 9.90 0.00 0.32
C GLU A 63 8.86 0.10 -0.79
N ARG A 64 8.98 -0.69 -1.85
CA ARG A 64 7.99 -0.69 -2.93
C ARG A 64 6.60 -1.03 -2.41
N ASN A 65 6.50 -2.05 -1.57
CA ASN A 65 5.21 -2.47 -1.03
C ASN A 65 4.65 -1.47 -0.03
N ILE A 66 5.47 -0.93 0.86
CA ILE A 66 5.06 0.12 1.80
C ILE A 66 4.53 1.35 1.04
N SER A 67 5.20 1.75 -0.03
CA SER A 67 4.83 2.96 -0.80
C SER A 67 3.42 2.90 -1.39
N THR A 68 2.83 1.73 -1.52
CA THR A 68 1.46 1.56 -2.02
C THR A 68 0.38 1.72 -0.96
N LEU A 69 0.75 1.80 0.32
CA LEU A 69 -0.19 1.99 1.42
C LEU A 69 -0.58 3.47 1.56
N LEU A 70 -1.72 3.74 2.19
CA LEU A 70 -2.03 5.11 2.61
C LEU A 70 -0.90 5.65 3.49
N PRO A 71 -0.55 6.95 3.43
CA PRO A 71 0.60 7.48 4.18
C PRO A 71 0.59 7.17 5.67
N GLU A 72 -0.57 7.27 6.35
CA GLU A 72 -0.68 6.88 7.77
C GLU A 72 -0.41 5.39 7.97
N ALA A 73 -0.88 4.55 7.05
CA ALA A 73 -0.60 3.11 7.10
C ALA A 73 0.87 2.81 6.79
N GLN A 74 1.51 3.60 5.93
CA GLN A 74 2.96 3.50 5.69
C GLN A 74 3.74 3.74 6.98
N LYS A 75 3.37 4.77 7.73
CA LYS A 75 3.98 5.08 9.02
C LYS A 75 3.85 3.90 9.99
N ALA A 76 2.64 3.37 10.13
CA ALA A 76 2.38 2.22 11.00
C ALA A 76 3.16 0.98 10.56
N ALA A 77 3.19 0.70 9.26
CA ALA A 77 3.91 -0.44 8.71
C ALA A 77 5.42 -0.33 8.96
N ARG A 78 6.01 0.87 8.83
CA ARG A 78 7.43 1.09 9.08
C ARG A 78 7.78 0.88 10.56
N GLN A 79 6.96 1.41 11.45
CA GLN A 79 7.16 1.24 12.89
C GLN A 79 7.07 -0.23 13.30
N TRP A 80 6.09 -0.94 12.81
CA TRP A 80 5.93 -2.36 13.04
C TRP A 80 7.07 -3.18 12.43
N PHE A 81 7.43 -2.89 11.17
CA PHE A 81 8.44 -3.65 10.45
C PHE A 81 9.82 -3.54 11.09
N LYS A 82 10.15 -2.39 11.65
CA LYS A 82 11.41 -2.20 12.37
C LYS A 82 11.56 -3.22 13.49
N LEU A 83 10.49 -3.45 14.24
CA LEU A 83 10.48 -4.44 15.32
C LEU A 83 10.54 -5.87 14.78
N ALA A 84 9.72 -6.17 13.77
CA ALA A 84 9.67 -7.50 13.16
C ALA A 84 11.01 -7.88 12.52
N ARG A 85 11.67 -6.95 11.84
CA ARG A 85 12.98 -7.16 11.22
C ARG A 85 14.05 -7.46 12.28
N ASN A 86 14.08 -6.67 13.33
CA ASN A 86 15.06 -6.87 14.41
C ASN A 86 14.89 -8.24 15.07
N GLU A 87 13.65 -8.65 15.31
CA GLU A 87 13.39 -9.98 15.88
C GLU A 87 13.80 -11.10 14.92
N ALA A 88 13.51 -10.95 13.62
CA ALA A 88 13.92 -11.93 12.62
C ALA A 88 15.45 -12.08 12.56
N VAL A 89 16.17 -10.96 12.54
CA VAL A 89 17.65 -10.96 12.53
C VAL A 89 18.21 -11.65 13.78
N ASN A 90 17.64 -11.41 14.93
CA ASN A 90 18.06 -12.03 16.18
C ASN A 90 17.92 -13.57 16.13
N GLN A 91 16.98 -14.07 15.35
CA GLN A 91 16.76 -15.50 15.16
C GLN A 91 17.43 -16.07 13.90
N GLY A 92 18.23 -15.28 13.20
CA GLY A 92 18.96 -15.73 12.01
C GLY A 92 18.15 -15.71 10.72
N TYR A 93 17.05 -14.95 10.67
CA TYR A 93 16.16 -14.83 9.51
C TYR A 93 16.16 -13.42 8.96
N GLU A 94 15.63 -13.29 7.74
CA GLU A 94 15.37 -12.02 7.07
C GLU A 94 13.87 -11.82 6.92
N ALA A 95 13.37 -10.65 7.29
CA ALA A 95 11.97 -10.28 7.11
C ALA A 95 11.83 -9.26 5.98
N LYS A 96 10.76 -9.37 5.18
CA LYS A 96 10.42 -8.38 4.15
C LYS A 96 8.91 -8.19 4.11
N ILE A 97 8.47 -6.97 3.80
CA ILE A 97 7.08 -6.76 3.43
C ILE A 97 6.94 -7.13 1.94
N ILE A 98 6.08 -8.10 1.66
CA ILE A 98 5.98 -8.74 0.36
C ILE A 98 4.71 -8.38 -0.42
N CYS A 99 3.77 -7.71 0.22
CA CYS A 99 2.54 -7.25 -0.41
C CYS A 99 2.01 -6.02 0.32
N GLY A 100 1.59 -5.02 -0.43
CA GLY A 100 0.88 -3.86 0.08
C GLY A 100 -0.51 -3.78 -0.52
N THR A 101 -0.83 -2.65 -1.17
CA THR A 101 -2.14 -2.43 -1.79
C THR A 101 -2.32 -3.30 -3.02
N ARG A 102 -3.52 -3.90 -3.12
CA ARG A 102 -3.97 -4.63 -4.32
C ARG A 102 -5.10 -3.86 -4.99
N THR A 103 -5.04 -3.78 -6.32
CA THR A 103 -6.17 -3.27 -7.11
C THR A 103 -7.34 -4.25 -7.04
N TYR A 104 -8.53 -3.79 -7.42
CA TYR A 104 -9.70 -4.67 -7.49
C TYR A 104 -9.49 -5.82 -8.48
N ALA A 105 -8.85 -5.54 -9.62
CA ALA A 105 -8.55 -6.55 -10.62
C ALA A 105 -7.63 -7.63 -10.07
N GLU A 106 -6.57 -7.24 -9.35
CA GLU A 106 -5.65 -8.18 -8.71
C GLU A 106 -6.35 -9.03 -7.66
N GLN A 107 -7.24 -8.45 -6.86
CA GLN A 107 -8.01 -9.17 -5.86
C GLN A 107 -8.97 -10.16 -6.52
N ASN A 108 -9.60 -9.78 -7.64
CA ASN A 108 -10.46 -10.68 -8.41
C ASN A 108 -9.68 -11.85 -8.98
N ASP A 109 -8.45 -11.63 -9.45
CA ASP A 109 -7.57 -12.70 -9.93
C ASP A 109 -7.23 -13.68 -8.81
N LEU A 110 -6.91 -13.19 -7.62
CA LEU A 110 -6.67 -14.04 -6.45
C LEU A 110 -7.92 -14.85 -6.07
N TYR A 111 -9.09 -14.22 -6.11
CA TYR A 111 -10.35 -14.89 -5.80
C TYR A 111 -10.64 -16.07 -6.75
N ARG A 112 -10.23 -15.92 -8.02
CA ARG A 112 -10.43 -16.98 -9.02
C ARG A 112 -9.41 -18.12 -8.94
N GLN A 113 -8.33 -17.97 -8.18
CA GLN A 113 -7.29 -19.01 -8.07
C GLN A 113 -7.82 -20.29 -7.41
N ARG A 114 -7.30 -21.42 -7.90
CA ARG A 114 -7.57 -22.74 -7.31
C ARG A 114 -6.25 -23.50 -7.16
N PRO A 115 -5.95 -24.09 -6.01
CA PRO A 115 -6.77 -24.08 -4.78
C PRO A 115 -7.03 -22.69 -4.26
N LYS A 116 -8.14 -22.54 -3.53
CA LYS A 116 -8.62 -21.24 -3.07
C LYS A 116 -7.65 -20.58 -2.08
N VAL A 117 -7.27 -19.32 -2.34
CA VAL A 117 -6.36 -18.55 -1.51
C VAL A 117 -7.06 -17.43 -0.75
N THR A 118 -8.25 -17.00 -1.16
CA THR A 118 -9.02 -15.94 -0.51
C THR A 118 -10.51 -16.10 -0.78
N ASN A 119 -11.33 -15.61 0.18
CA ASN A 119 -12.78 -15.50 0.02
C ASN A 119 -13.20 -14.08 -0.41
N ALA A 120 -12.26 -13.13 -0.54
CA ALA A 120 -12.55 -11.75 -0.84
C ALA A 120 -12.39 -11.46 -2.34
N ARG A 121 -13.43 -10.86 -2.93
CA ARG A 121 -13.41 -10.30 -4.28
C ARG A 121 -12.87 -8.86 -4.25
N GLY A 122 -12.66 -8.27 -5.42
CA GLY A 122 -12.26 -6.86 -5.54
C GLY A 122 -13.22 -5.96 -4.75
N GLY A 123 -12.66 -5.10 -3.92
CA GLY A 123 -13.41 -4.23 -3.02
C GLY A 123 -13.79 -4.84 -1.67
N GLN A 124 -13.43 -6.10 -1.41
CA GLN A 124 -13.79 -6.81 -0.17
C GLN A 124 -12.58 -7.07 0.74
N SER A 125 -11.39 -6.65 0.36
CA SER A 125 -10.17 -6.83 1.14
C SER A 125 -9.63 -5.48 1.61
N TRP A 126 -9.10 -5.43 2.84
CA TRP A 126 -8.39 -4.25 3.34
C TRP A 126 -7.18 -3.89 2.48
N HIS A 127 -6.57 -4.85 1.80
CA HIS A 127 -5.51 -4.61 0.81
C HIS A 127 -5.97 -3.72 -0.35
N ASN A 128 -7.26 -3.68 -0.66
CA ASN A 128 -7.79 -2.83 -1.73
C ASN A 128 -7.85 -1.36 -1.35
N PHE A 129 -7.67 -1.04 -0.07
CA PHE A 129 -7.83 0.33 0.45
C PHE A 129 -6.55 0.89 1.06
N GLY A 130 -5.41 0.22 0.83
CA GLY A 130 -4.12 0.69 1.34
C GLY A 130 -3.97 0.57 2.86
N LEU A 131 -4.67 -0.36 3.49
CA LEU A 131 -4.74 -0.51 4.95
C LEU A 131 -4.20 -1.84 5.45
N ALA A 132 -3.69 -2.70 4.57
CA ALA A 132 -3.16 -4.00 4.95
C ALA A 132 -1.87 -4.31 4.20
N TRP A 133 -0.98 -5.03 4.85
CA TRP A 133 0.25 -5.53 4.26
C TRP A 133 0.52 -6.95 4.71
N ASP A 134 1.24 -7.68 3.87
CA ASP A 134 1.74 -9.03 4.19
C ASP A 134 3.25 -9.00 4.28
N PHE A 135 3.81 -9.85 5.14
CA PHE A 135 5.26 -10.00 5.27
C PHE A 135 5.67 -11.46 5.10
N GLY A 136 6.94 -11.65 4.77
CA GLY A 136 7.55 -12.97 4.65
C GLY A 136 8.82 -13.06 5.47
N ILE A 137 9.12 -14.26 5.92
CA ILE A 137 10.36 -14.59 6.66
C ILE A 137 11.18 -15.52 5.77
N PHE A 138 12.45 -15.19 5.60
CA PHE A 138 13.36 -15.90 4.69
C PHE A 138 14.63 -16.32 5.43
N GLN A 139 15.17 -17.43 5.02
CA GLN A 139 16.49 -17.90 5.50
C GLN A 139 17.63 -17.30 4.72
#